data_46b54a5adf0f93c4393da0243a859806
#
_entry.id   46b54a5adf0f93c4393da0243a859806
#
_cell.length_a   1.000
_cell.length_b   1.000
_cell.length_c   1.000
_cell.angle_alpha   90.00
_cell.angle_beta   90.00
_cell.angle_gamma   90.00
#
_symmetry.space_group_name_H-M   'P 1'
#
loop_
_entity.id
_entity.type
_entity.pdbx_description
1 polymer ?
#
loop_
_entity_poly.entity_id
_entity_poly.type
_entity_poly.pdbx_seq_one_letter_code
_entity_poly.pdbx_strand_id
1 'polypeptide(L)'
;MANMLQLKNVTVSYKNVPTVQNFNLDMKQGQIVSLVGESGSGKTTVIRAVLGLLAGGGVVSGGSITFEGKDLLSYNSEEWRNLRGSEISMIFQDSGAMMNPTRKVGDVFVEYLRTHEKISKKDAWAKGCGMLEKMNLPSPDNVMKSYPFQLSGGMRQRVGIAMGMSYQPKLLLADEPTSALDVTTQAQIVRQMMELRDDYGTSIIVVTHNLGIAAYMSDYIVVMKDGKMEDQGTREYILHETQNAYTRSLLGAVPSVGGERYV
;
A
#
# COMPACT_ATOMS: atom_id res chain seq x y z
N MET A 1 2.77 -19.13 -14.64
CA MET A 1 3.25 -18.82 -13.28
C MET A 1 2.03 -18.73 -12.38
N ALA A 2 2.10 -19.26 -11.16
CA ALA A 2 0.99 -19.16 -10.22
C ALA A 2 0.79 -17.71 -9.76
N ASN A 3 -0.45 -17.28 -9.53
CA ASN A 3 -0.75 -15.96 -8.98
C ASN A 3 -0.31 -15.92 -7.51
N MET A 4 0.37 -14.83 -7.12
CA MET A 4 0.80 -14.59 -5.75
C MET A 4 -0.41 -14.19 -4.87
N LEU A 5 -1.24 -13.26 -5.38
CA LEU A 5 -2.50 -12.86 -4.75
C LEU A 5 -3.63 -13.01 -5.78
N GLN A 6 -4.75 -13.59 -5.35
CA GLN A 6 -5.94 -13.70 -6.19
C GLN A 6 -7.20 -13.34 -5.39
N LEU A 7 -7.98 -12.42 -5.91
CA LEU A 7 -9.32 -12.09 -5.44
C LEU A 7 -10.32 -12.54 -6.49
N LYS A 8 -11.30 -13.36 -6.13
CA LYS A 8 -12.34 -13.85 -7.02
C LYS A 8 -13.72 -13.48 -6.51
N ASN A 9 -14.44 -12.64 -7.26
CA ASN A 9 -15.81 -12.19 -6.98
C ASN A 9 -15.96 -11.68 -5.54
N VAL A 10 -14.95 -10.99 -5.02
CA VAL A 10 -14.94 -10.53 -3.63
C VAL A 10 -15.99 -9.45 -3.43
N THR A 11 -16.89 -9.71 -2.51
CA THR A 11 -17.89 -8.74 -2.04
C THR A 11 -17.66 -8.45 -0.58
N VAL A 12 -17.55 -7.16 -0.24
CA VAL A 12 -17.42 -6.70 1.15
C VAL A 12 -18.67 -5.93 1.54
N SER A 13 -19.26 -6.29 2.67
CA SER A 13 -20.48 -5.66 3.18
C SER A 13 -20.30 -5.09 4.58
N TYR A 14 -20.97 -3.96 4.84
CA TYR A 14 -21.13 -3.36 6.16
C TYR A 14 -22.63 -3.34 6.50
N LYS A 15 -23.02 -3.90 7.66
CA LYS A 15 -24.43 -4.01 8.05
C LYS A 15 -25.31 -4.56 6.91
N ASN A 16 -24.83 -5.61 6.23
CA ASN A 16 -25.48 -6.26 5.07
C ASN A 16 -25.62 -5.37 3.82
N VAL A 17 -24.99 -4.18 3.77
CA VAL A 17 -24.96 -3.34 2.57
C VAL A 17 -23.63 -3.56 1.86
N PRO A 18 -23.63 -4.03 0.59
CA PRO A 18 -22.41 -4.22 -0.19
C PRO A 18 -21.73 -2.87 -0.47
N THR A 19 -20.49 -2.74 0.00
CA THR A 19 -19.64 -1.57 -0.23
C THR A 19 -18.64 -1.83 -1.35
N VAL A 20 -18.18 -3.07 -1.52
CA VAL A 20 -17.42 -3.55 -2.67
C VAL A 20 -18.17 -4.74 -3.24
N GLN A 21 -18.31 -4.80 -4.56
CA GLN A 21 -19.10 -5.83 -5.23
C GLN A 21 -18.30 -6.52 -6.33
N ASN A 22 -18.24 -7.84 -6.26
CA ASN A 22 -17.67 -8.72 -7.29
C ASN A 22 -16.26 -8.29 -7.76
N PHE A 23 -15.39 -7.88 -6.81
CA PHE A 23 -14.05 -7.45 -7.14
C PHE A 23 -13.18 -8.66 -7.52
N ASN A 24 -12.45 -8.52 -8.65
CA ASN A 24 -11.58 -9.55 -9.19
C ASN A 24 -10.17 -8.97 -9.43
N LEU A 25 -9.15 -9.70 -8.99
CA LEU A 25 -7.76 -9.34 -9.25
C LEU A 25 -6.89 -10.58 -9.24
N ASP A 26 -6.09 -10.75 -10.29
CA ASP A 26 -5.00 -11.73 -10.36
C ASP A 26 -3.67 -10.99 -10.38
N MET A 27 -2.87 -11.15 -9.34
CA MET A 27 -1.60 -10.44 -9.17
C MET A 27 -0.43 -11.42 -9.15
N LYS A 28 0.59 -11.13 -9.93
CA LYS A 28 1.85 -11.88 -9.99
C LYS A 28 2.86 -11.35 -8.97
N GLN A 29 3.85 -12.18 -8.65
CA GLN A 29 4.97 -11.74 -7.82
C GLN A 29 5.77 -10.60 -8.48
N GLY A 30 6.20 -9.61 -7.68
CA GLY A 30 6.96 -8.45 -8.13
C GLY A 30 6.15 -7.41 -8.91
N GLN A 31 4.85 -7.63 -9.11
CA GLN A 31 3.97 -6.72 -9.84
C GLN A 31 3.54 -5.54 -8.96
N ILE A 32 3.42 -4.35 -9.55
CA ILE A 32 2.74 -3.21 -8.93
C ILE A 32 1.35 -3.06 -9.55
N VAL A 33 0.33 -3.10 -8.71
CA VAL A 33 -1.06 -2.87 -9.08
C VAL A 33 -1.57 -1.59 -8.41
N SER A 34 -2.11 -0.65 -9.18
CA SER A 34 -2.80 0.51 -8.60
C SER A 34 -4.31 0.34 -8.62
N LEU A 35 -4.94 0.63 -7.49
CA LEU A 35 -6.38 0.82 -7.36
C LEU A 35 -6.67 2.33 -7.43
N VAL A 36 -7.33 2.79 -8.49
CA VAL A 36 -7.59 4.21 -8.75
C VAL A 36 -9.08 4.50 -8.72
N GLY A 37 -9.47 5.68 -8.31
CA GLY A 37 -10.86 6.14 -8.29
C GLY A 37 -11.10 7.21 -7.24
N GLU A 38 -12.29 7.77 -7.20
CA GLU A 38 -12.70 8.81 -6.25
C GLU A 38 -12.68 8.33 -4.79
N SER A 39 -12.67 9.26 -3.84
CA SER A 39 -12.83 8.95 -2.43
C SER A 39 -14.16 8.22 -2.20
N GLY A 40 -14.13 7.17 -1.36
CA GLY A 40 -15.33 6.35 -1.11
C GLY A 40 -15.61 5.26 -2.15
N SER A 41 -14.84 5.12 -3.23
CA SER A 41 -15.06 4.07 -4.24
C SER A 41 -14.74 2.64 -3.79
N GLY A 42 -14.28 2.43 -2.54
CA GLY A 42 -14.05 1.09 -1.99
C GLY A 42 -12.59 0.59 -2.02
N LYS A 43 -11.64 1.35 -2.56
CA LYS A 43 -10.22 0.95 -2.70
C LYS A 43 -9.55 0.51 -1.39
N THR A 44 -9.63 1.35 -0.37
CA THR A 44 -9.13 1.05 0.98
C THR A 44 -9.82 -0.19 1.57
N THR A 45 -11.11 -0.38 1.28
CA THR A 45 -11.86 -1.56 1.72
C THR A 45 -11.31 -2.84 1.10
N VAL A 46 -10.94 -2.82 -0.18
CA VAL A 46 -10.32 -3.97 -0.86
C VAL A 46 -9.00 -4.37 -0.17
N ILE A 47 -8.07 -3.43 0.02
CA ILE A 47 -6.76 -3.77 0.64
C ILE A 47 -6.91 -4.18 2.11
N ARG A 48 -7.86 -3.60 2.84
CA ARG A 48 -8.18 -4.03 4.22
C ARG A 48 -8.81 -5.42 4.26
N ALA A 49 -9.60 -5.80 3.27
CA ALA A 49 -10.12 -7.17 3.15
C ALA A 49 -8.98 -8.18 2.94
N VAL A 50 -8.00 -7.86 2.07
CA VAL A 50 -6.80 -8.69 1.87
C VAL A 50 -6.02 -8.88 3.17
N LEU A 51 -5.94 -7.86 4.02
CA LEU A 51 -5.21 -7.93 5.31
C LEU A 51 -6.08 -8.47 6.46
N GLY A 52 -7.38 -8.75 6.24
CA GLY A 52 -8.30 -9.17 7.29
C GLY A 52 -8.51 -8.09 8.37
N LEU A 53 -8.46 -6.80 8.01
CA LEU A 53 -8.58 -5.64 8.91
C LEU A 53 -9.78 -4.75 8.53
N LEU A 54 -10.91 -5.34 8.21
CA LEU A 54 -12.15 -4.60 7.98
C LEU A 54 -12.65 -4.01 9.30
N ALA A 55 -12.70 -2.68 9.39
CA ALA A 55 -13.19 -1.96 10.57
C ALA A 55 -14.72 -1.87 10.56
N GLY A 56 -15.32 -1.50 11.69
CA GLY A 56 -16.76 -1.14 11.78
C GLY A 56 -17.73 -2.28 11.48
N GLY A 57 -17.31 -3.54 11.69
CA GLY A 57 -18.16 -4.72 11.44
C GLY A 57 -18.26 -5.09 9.94
N GLY A 58 -17.31 -4.65 9.12
CA GLY A 58 -17.19 -5.10 7.74
C GLY A 58 -16.84 -6.58 7.65
N VAL A 59 -17.43 -7.28 6.69
CA VAL A 59 -17.19 -8.70 6.43
C VAL A 59 -17.03 -8.94 4.93
N VAL A 60 -16.19 -9.90 4.56
CA VAL A 60 -16.19 -10.47 3.20
C VAL A 60 -17.42 -11.37 3.12
N SER A 61 -18.47 -10.90 2.44
CA SER A 61 -19.75 -11.58 2.33
C SER A 61 -19.86 -12.49 1.11
N GLY A 62 -18.87 -12.49 0.23
CA GLY A 62 -18.83 -13.37 -0.94
C GLY A 62 -17.46 -13.39 -1.60
N GLY A 63 -17.20 -14.42 -2.39
CA GLY A 63 -15.95 -14.62 -3.10
C GLY A 63 -14.86 -15.28 -2.26
N SER A 64 -13.63 -15.22 -2.77
CA SER A 64 -12.45 -15.77 -2.10
C SER A 64 -11.24 -14.87 -2.26
N ILE A 65 -10.33 -14.90 -1.27
CA ILE A 65 -9.05 -14.18 -1.27
C ILE A 65 -7.96 -15.20 -0.99
N THR A 66 -7.11 -15.48 -1.98
CA THR A 66 -6.00 -16.42 -1.80
C THR A 66 -4.66 -15.72 -1.95
N PHE A 67 -3.74 -16.01 -1.04
CA PHE A 67 -2.36 -15.55 -1.06
C PHE A 67 -1.43 -16.76 -1.08
N GLU A 68 -0.57 -16.87 -2.11
CA GLU A 68 0.27 -18.03 -2.36
C GLU A 68 -0.50 -19.37 -2.32
N GLY A 69 -1.71 -19.35 -2.87
CA GLY A 69 -2.58 -20.53 -2.93
C GLY A 69 -3.33 -20.86 -1.62
N LYS A 70 -3.14 -20.09 -0.54
CA LYS A 70 -3.83 -20.26 0.74
C LYS A 70 -5.02 -19.31 0.86
N ASP A 71 -6.16 -19.81 1.30
CA ASP A 71 -7.36 -19.00 1.51
C ASP A 71 -7.21 -18.15 2.80
N LEU A 72 -7.06 -16.83 2.66
CA LEU A 72 -6.95 -15.91 3.78
C LEU A 72 -8.22 -15.82 4.63
N LEU A 73 -9.38 -16.12 4.06
CA LEU A 73 -10.66 -16.07 4.79
C LEU A 73 -10.79 -17.18 5.83
N SER A 74 -9.99 -18.24 5.69
CA SER A 74 -9.94 -19.36 6.65
C SER A 74 -8.96 -19.18 7.79
N TYR A 75 -8.13 -18.11 7.77
CA TYR A 75 -7.05 -17.90 8.74
C TYR A 75 -7.58 -17.62 10.14
N ASN A 76 -7.00 -18.31 11.12
CA ASN A 76 -7.18 -18.03 12.54
C ASN A 76 -6.27 -16.86 13.01
N SER A 77 -6.43 -16.46 14.28
CA SER A 77 -5.70 -15.31 14.84
C SER A 77 -4.17 -15.49 14.86
N GLU A 78 -3.67 -16.71 14.99
CA GLU A 78 -2.24 -17.01 14.99
C GLU A 78 -1.65 -16.92 13.58
N GLU A 79 -2.34 -17.48 12.58
CA GLU A 79 -1.96 -17.40 11.17
C GLU A 79 -1.92 -15.95 10.70
N TRP A 80 -2.94 -15.15 11.07
CA TRP A 80 -2.95 -13.71 10.80
C TRP A 80 -1.78 -12.98 11.47
N ARG A 81 -1.45 -13.31 12.71
CA ARG A 81 -0.32 -12.68 13.42
C ARG A 81 1.02 -12.99 12.75
N ASN A 82 1.18 -14.19 12.23
CA ASN A 82 2.38 -14.60 11.53
C ASN A 82 2.49 -14.00 10.13
N LEU A 83 1.36 -13.72 9.48
CA LEU A 83 1.32 -13.17 8.12
C LEU A 83 1.54 -11.65 8.10
N ARG A 84 0.84 -10.93 9.01
CA ARG A 84 0.87 -9.45 9.03
C ARG A 84 2.22 -8.94 9.50
N GLY A 85 2.75 -7.95 8.77
CA GLY A 85 4.02 -7.30 9.06
C GLY A 85 5.25 -8.07 8.55
N SER A 86 5.16 -9.39 8.32
CA SER A 86 6.25 -10.21 7.78
C SER A 86 6.06 -10.55 6.30
N GLU A 87 4.94 -11.18 5.95
CA GLU A 87 4.65 -11.60 4.57
C GLU A 87 3.79 -10.56 3.83
N ILE A 88 2.80 -10.00 4.51
CA ILE A 88 1.97 -8.90 4.01
C ILE A 88 2.09 -7.72 4.97
N SER A 89 2.52 -6.57 4.46
CA SER A 89 2.61 -5.33 5.23
C SER A 89 1.71 -4.24 4.68
N MET A 90 1.40 -3.24 5.49
CA MET A 90 0.55 -2.13 5.08
C MET A 90 1.14 -0.78 5.50
N ILE A 91 1.14 0.16 4.56
CA ILE A 91 1.41 1.58 4.79
C ILE A 91 0.05 2.30 4.79
N PHE A 92 -0.24 3.02 5.86
CA PHE A 92 -1.48 3.77 6.02
C PHE A 92 -1.34 5.17 5.42
N GLN A 93 -2.47 5.78 5.07
CA GLN A 93 -2.56 7.11 4.45
C GLN A 93 -1.82 8.21 5.24
N ASP A 94 -1.87 8.18 6.56
CA ASP A 94 -1.11 9.05 7.44
C ASP A 94 -0.29 8.20 8.43
N SER A 95 0.89 7.80 7.98
CA SER A 95 1.82 7.06 8.84
C SER A 95 2.22 7.84 10.09
N GLY A 96 2.15 9.17 10.05
CA GLY A 96 2.42 10.04 11.20
C GLY A 96 1.34 9.95 12.27
N ALA A 97 0.08 9.92 11.87
CA ALA A 97 -1.05 9.76 12.80
C ALA A 97 -1.09 8.36 13.44
N MET A 98 -0.53 7.35 12.77
CA MET A 98 -0.45 5.98 13.29
C MET A 98 0.64 5.80 14.35
N MET A 99 1.63 6.69 14.41
CA MET A 99 2.68 6.64 15.43
C MET A 99 2.18 7.27 16.74
N ASN A 100 2.46 6.60 17.86
CA ASN A 100 2.17 7.19 19.16
C ASN A 100 3.03 8.45 19.37
N PRO A 101 2.43 9.67 19.47
CA PRO A 101 3.18 10.92 19.55
C PRO A 101 4.02 11.06 20.82
N THR A 102 3.70 10.28 21.87
CA THR A 102 4.43 10.31 23.16
C THR A 102 5.63 9.36 23.19
N ARG A 103 5.85 8.59 22.14
CA ARG A 103 6.96 7.63 22.02
C ARG A 103 7.94 8.07 20.93
N LYS A 104 9.22 7.81 21.16
CA LYS A 104 10.24 8.04 20.12
C LYS A 104 10.08 7.05 18.98
N VAL A 105 10.41 7.48 17.77
CA VAL A 105 10.36 6.64 16.55
C VAL A 105 11.14 5.35 16.76
N GLY A 106 12.35 5.41 17.31
CA GLY A 106 13.18 4.23 17.55
C GLY A 106 12.59 3.24 18.54
N ASP A 107 11.87 3.71 19.57
CA ASP A 107 11.23 2.79 20.51
C ASP A 107 10.09 1.99 19.84
N VAL A 108 9.32 2.67 18.98
CA VAL A 108 8.24 2.03 18.20
C VAL A 108 8.83 1.08 17.15
N PHE A 109 9.87 1.52 16.44
CA PHE A 109 10.51 0.72 15.39
C PHE A 109 11.18 -0.54 15.98
N VAL A 110 11.92 -0.42 17.08
CA VAL A 110 12.54 -1.56 17.78
C VAL A 110 11.49 -2.53 18.31
N GLU A 111 10.38 -2.04 18.85
CA GLU A 111 9.27 -2.89 19.29
C GLU A 111 8.66 -3.66 18.12
N TYR A 112 8.39 -2.98 17.01
CA TYR A 112 7.88 -3.61 15.79
C TYR A 112 8.82 -4.74 15.32
N LEU A 113 10.11 -4.47 15.20
CA LEU A 113 11.09 -5.49 14.79
C LEU A 113 11.13 -6.67 15.76
N ARG A 114 11.09 -6.44 17.06
CA ARG A 114 11.13 -7.48 18.08
C ARG A 114 9.82 -8.26 18.24
N THR A 115 8.74 -7.78 17.68
CA THR A 115 7.47 -8.52 17.62
C THR A 115 7.54 -9.70 16.66
N HIS A 116 8.29 -9.54 15.56
CA HIS A 116 8.38 -10.54 14.50
C HIS A 116 9.68 -11.36 14.52
N GLU A 117 10.72 -10.87 15.21
CA GLU A 117 12.03 -11.50 15.23
C GLU A 117 12.65 -11.50 16.63
N LYS A 118 13.27 -12.62 17.02
CA LYS A 118 14.07 -12.69 18.26
C LYS A 118 15.42 -11.98 18.05
N ILE A 119 15.40 -10.66 18.15
CA ILE A 119 16.57 -9.79 17.93
C ILE A 119 16.86 -8.93 19.17
N SER A 120 18.13 -8.65 19.46
CA SER A 120 18.50 -7.74 20.55
C SER A 120 18.03 -6.31 20.28
N LYS A 121 17.83 -5.50 21.34
CA LYS A 121 17.47 -4.07 21.18
C LYS A 121 18.51 -3.32 20.36
N LYS A 122 19.80 -3.63 20.53
CA LYS A 122 20.90 -2.99 19.80
C LYS A 122 20.85 -3.32 18.30
N ASP A 123 20.66 -4.60 17.96
CA ASP A 123 20.61 -5.03 16.56
C ASP A 123 19.32 -4.55 15.87
N ALA A 124 18.19 -4.54 16.59
CA ALA A 124 16.94 -3.95 16.08
C ALA A 124 17.10 -2.44 15.79
N TRP A 125 17.81 -1.72 16.67
CA TRP A 125 18.11 -0.29 16.44
C TRP A 125 18.97 -0.12 15.18
N ALA A 126 20.03 -0.91 15.03
CA ALA A 126 20.90 -0.86 13.85
C ALA A 126 20.14 -1.21 12.56
N LYS A 127 19.29 -2.27 12.60
CA LYS A 127 18.41 -2.65 11.47
C LYS A 127 17.45 -1.51 11.11
N GLY A 128 16.84 -0.85 12.10
CA GLY A 128 15.98 0.30 11.89
C GLY A 128 16.73 1.48 11.24
N CYS A 129 17.91 1.83 11.74
CA CYS A 129 18.75 2.87 11.12
C CYS A 129 19.09 2.55 9.65
N GLY A 130 19.46 1.31 9.34
CA GLY A 130 19.73 0.88 7.97
C GLY A 130 18.53 0.99 7.05
N MET A 131 17.31 0.72 7.55
CA MET A 131 16.08 0.92 6.75
C MET A 131 15.76 2.39 6.54
N LEU A 132 16.00 3.26 7.54
CA LEU A 132 15.83 4.70 7.39
C LEU A 132 16.84 5.29 6.39
N GLU A 133 18.06 4.78 6.36
CA GLU A 133 19.07 5.15 5.37
C GLU A 133 18.64 4.80 3.94
N LYS A 134 18.09 3.61 3.71
CA LYS A 134 17.52 3.21 2.41
C LYS A 134 16.36 4.11 1.97
N MET A 135 15.62 4.69 2.92
CA MET A 135 14.61 5.71 2.64
C MET A 135 15.19 7.13 2.49
N ASN A 136 16.52 7.26 2.36
CA ASN A 136 17.22 8.54 2.24
C ASN A 136 16.84 9.56 3.36
N LEU A 137 16.61 9.05 4.58
CA LEU A 137 16.42 9.92 5.74
C LEU A 137 17.78 10.38 6.27
N PRO A 138 17.98 11.70 6.43
CA PRO A 138 19.25 12.23 6.95
C PRO A 138 19.41 11.83 8.42
N SER A 139 20.63 11.47 8.82
CA SER A 139 20.98 11.15 10.21
C SER A 139 20.00 10.14 10.84
N PRO A 140 19.94 8.88 10.37
CA PRO A 140 18.96 7.88 10.83
C PRO A 140 18.90 7.73 12.35
N ASP A 141 20.04 7.77 13.04
CA ASP A 141 20.10 7.67 14.50
C ASP A 141 19.40 8.87 15.21
N ASN A 142 19.49 10.08 14.66
CA ASN A 142 18.75 11.22 15.17
C ASN A 142 17.23 11.08 14.91
N VAL A 143 16.84 10.56 13.75
CA VAL A 143 15.44 10.25 13.44
C VAL A 143 14.88 9.22 14.44
N MET A 144 15.63 8.16 14.73
CA MET A 144 15.25 7.16 15.74
C MET A 144 15.09 7.77 17.15
N LYS A 145 15.88 8.79 17.50
CA LYS A 145 15.79 9.48 18.79
C LYS A 145 14.70 10.54 18.86
N SER A 146 14.11 10.91 17.72
CA SER A 146 13.09 11.96 17.63
C SER A 146 11.69 11.42 17.95
N TYR A 147 10.80 12.32 18.36
CA TYR A 147 9.37 12.07 18.43
C TYR A 147 8.72 12.32 17.06
N PRO A 148 7.59 11.67 16.72
CA PRO A 148 6.92 11.85 15.44
C PRO A 148 6.60 13.31 15.10
N PHE A 149 6.20 14.13 16.07
CA PHE A 149 5.89 15.55 15.86
C PHE A 149 7.11 16.44 15.53
N GLN A 150 8.32 15.95 15.76
CA GLN A 150 9.57 16.64 15.40
C GLN A 150 9.98 16.38 13.94
N LEU A 151 9.31 15.47 13.25
CA LEU A 151 9.59 15.11 11.87
C LEU A 151 8.61 15.80 10.91
N SER A 152 9.07 16.16 9.71
CA SER A 152 8.18 16.61 8.64
C SER A 152 7.22 15.50 8.19
N GLY A 153 6.14 15.86 7.48
CA GLY A 153 5.19 14.89 6.93
C GLY A 153 5.86 13.82 6.07
N GLY A 154 6.73 14.25 5.15
CA GLY A 154 7.48 13.33 4.29
C GLY A 154 8.47 12.44 5.07
N MET A 155 9.10 12.95 6.12
CA MET A 155 9.95 12.12 6.99
C MET A 155 9.14 11.07 7.73
N ARG A 156 8.00 11.41 8.31
CA ARG A 156 7.10 10.45 8.97
C ARG A 156 6.63 9.36 8.00
N GLN A 157 6.29 9.75 6.78
CA GLN A 157 5.86 8.80 5.75
C GLN A 157 6.98 7.82 5.39
N ARG A 158 8.21 8.33 5.19
CA ARG A 158 9.38 7.48 4.93
C ARG A 158 9.69 6.53 6.10
N VAL A 159 9.51 6.97 7.35
CA VAL A 159 9.61 6.09 8.52
C VAL A 159 8.58 4.97 8.45
N GLY A 160 7.33 5.28 8.12
CA GLY A 160 6.26 4.28 7.95
C GLY A 160 6.58 3.25 6.86
N ILE A 161 7.10 3.71 5.72
CA ILE A 161 7.53 2.83 4.62
C ILE A 161 8.71 1.96 5.05
N ALA A 162 9.73 2.55 5.71
CA ALA A 162 10.88 1.82 6.24
C ALA A 162 10.45 0.70 7.20
N MET A 163 9.50 0.98 8.10
CA MET A 163 8.93 -0.03 8.99
C MET A 163 8.23 -1.13 8.20
N GLY A 164 7.32 -0.76 7.29
CA GLY A 164 6.55 -1.71 6.48
C GLY A 164 7.43 -2.63 5.62
N MET A 165 8.58 -2.13 5.16
CA MET A 165 9.52 -2.88 4.32
C MET A 165 10.62 -3.62 5.09
N SER A 166 10.70 -3.48 6.43
CA SER A 166 11.79 -4.02 7.25
C SER A 166 11.93 -5.54 7.21
N TYR A 167 10.86 -6.25 6.90
CA TYR A 167 10.84 -7.71 6.75
C TYR A 167 10.80 -8.16 5.30
N GLN A 168 10.98 -7.24 4.34
CA GLN A 168 10.94 -7.54 2.91
C GLN A 168 9.67 -8.34 2.55
N PRO A 169 8.48 -7.79 2.85
CA PRO A 169 7.23 -8.52 2.66
C PRO A 169 7.05 -8.91 1.20
N LYS A 170 6.39 -10.03 0.94
CA LYS A 170 6.03 -10.44 -0.41
C LYS A 170 4.99 -9.52 -1.03
N LEU A 171 4.11 -8.96 -0.17
CA LEU A 171 3.07 -8.01 -0.57
C LEU A 171 3.06 -6.79 0.34
N LEU A 172 3.19 -5.60 -0.25
CA LEU A 172 3.00 -4.33 0.40
C LEU A 172 1.67 -3.71 -0.06
N LEU A 173 0.81 -3.39 0.88
CA LEU A 173 -0.43 -2.65 0.67
C LEU A 173 -0.20 -1.20 1.06
N ALA A 174 -0.31 -0.27 0.12
CA ALA A 174 -0.06 1.15 0.36
C ALA A 174 -1.35 1.96 0.15
N ASP A 175 -1.92 2.46 1.24
CA ASP A 175 -3.15 3.26 1.23
C ASP A 175 -2.80 4.74 1.11
N GLU A 176 -2.95 5.31 -0.07
CA GLU A 176 -2.62 6.71 -0.41
C GLU A 176 -1.27 7.18 0.16
N PRO A 177 -0.15 6.48 -0.12
CA PRO A 177 1.12 6.68 0.56
C PRO A 177 1.74 8.08 0.37
N THR A 178 1.16 8.91 -0.49
CA THR A 178 1.71 10.22 -0.86
C THR A 178 0.71 11.37 -0.77
N SER A 179 -0.55 11.14 -0.36
CA SER A 179 -1.66 12.11 -0.49
C SER A 179 -1.48 13.41 0.29
N ALA A 180 -0.69 13.42 1.38
CA ALA A 180 -0.50 14.59 2.24
C ALA A 180 0.83 15.32 1.98
N LEU A 181 1.46 15.10 0.81
CA LEU A 181 2.81 15.56 0.53
C LEU A 181 2.86 16.46 -0.71
N ASP A 182 3.85 17.34 -0.78
CA ASP A 182 4.13 18.12 -1.98
C ASP A 182 4.62 17.24 -3.14
N VAL A 183 4.47 17.73 -4.37
CA VAL A 183 4.73 16.96 -5.60
C VAL A 183 6.16 16.40 -5.66
N THR A 184 7.15 17.16 -5.21
CA THR A 184 8.55 16.73 -5.21
C THR A 184 8.77 15.58 -4.25
N THR A 185 8.24 15.68 -3.04
CA THR A 185 8.30 14.62 -2.03
C THR A 185 7.52 13.38 -2.47
N GLN A 186 6.36 13.56 -3.11
CA GLN A 186 5.60 12.44 -3.70
C GLN A 186 6.44 11.65 -4.70
N ALA A 187 7.05 12.33 -5.67
CA ALA A 187 7.89 11.69 -6.69
C ALA A 187 9.06 10.92 -6.08
N GLN A 188 9.71 11.49 -5.05
CA GLN A 188 10.80 10.82 -4.34
C GLN A 188 10.35 9.55 -3.63
N ILE A 189 9.20 9.57 -2.93
CA ILE A 189 8.67 8.41 -2.22
C ILE A 189 8.26 7.32 -3.20
N VAL A 190 7.58 7.67 -4.29
CA VAL A 190 7.20 6.71 -5.34
C VAL A 190 8.45 6.01 -5.91
N ARG A 191 9.49 6.77 -6.24
CA ARG A 191 10.77 6.21 -6.72
C ARG A 191 11.37 5.25 -5.68
N GLN A 192 11.45 5.65 -4.41
CA GLN A 192 11.98 4.81 -3.34
C GLN A 192 11.18 3.50 -3.16
N MET A 193 9.85 3.56 -3.28
CA MET A 193 9.02 2.36 -3.24
C MET A 193 9.31 1.42 -4.42
N MET A 194 9.53 1.97 -5.62
CA MET A 194 9.91 1.17 -6.80
C MET A 194 11.30 0.55 -6.63
N GLU A 195 12.27 1.30 -6.14
CA GLU A 195 13.62 0.81 -5.84
C GLU A 195 13.56 -0.36 -4.82
N LEU A 196 12.82 -0.19 -3.73
CA LEU A 196 12.63 -1.26 -2.74
C LEU A 196 11.88 -2.49 -3.31
N ARG A 197 10.93 -2.29 -4.22
CA ARG A 197 10.27 -3.37 -4.95
C ARG A 197 11.31 -4.17 -5.77
N ASP A 198 12.17 -3.48 -6.50
CA ASP A 198 13.18 -4.10 -7.36
C ASP A 198 14.25 -4.82 -6.51
N ASP A 199 14.69 -4.23 -5.41
CA ASP A 199 15.69 -4.81 -4.50
C ASP A 199 15.20 -6.08 -3.80
N TYR A 200 13.91 -6.14 -3.43
CA TYR A 200 13.37 -7.21 -2.58
C TYR A 200 12.40 -8.15 -3.31
N GLY A 201 12.01 -7.85 -4.54
CA GLY A 201 10.99 -8.61 -5.26
C GLY A 201 9.59 -8.49 -4.63
N THR A 202 9.36 -7.44 -3.83
CA THR A 202 8.07 -7.18 -3.17
C THR A 202 7.02 -6.80 -4.20
N SER A 203 5.84 -7.40 -4.12
CA SER A 203 4.69 -6.96 -4.91
C SER A 203 3.98 -5.82 -4.19
N ILE A 204 3.42 -4.84 -4.91
CA ILE A 204 2.81 -3.67 -4.27
C ILE A 204 1.39 -3.45 -4.80
N ILE A 205 0.41 -3.30 -3.90
CA ILE A 205 -0.88 -2.71 -4.23
C ILE A 205 -0.90 -1.27 -3.72
N VAL A 206 -1.06 -0.30 -4.61
CA VAL A 206 -1.16 1.12 -4.27
C VAL A 206 -2.59 1.59 -4.45
N VAL A 207 -3.17 2.13 -3.40
CA VAL A 207 -4.41 2.91 -3.50
C VAL A 207 -4.05 4.36 -3.72
N THR A 208 -4.60 4.98 -4.75
CA THR A 208 -4.42 6.40 -5.03
C THR A 208 -5.62 6.98 -5.77
N HIS A 209 -5.86 8.26 -5.60
CA HIS A 209 -6.79 9.01 -6.45
C HIS A 209 -6.05 9.74 -7.60
N ASN A 210 -4.72 9.69 -7.62
CA ASN A 210 -3.89 10.32 -8.64
C ASN A 210 -3.48 9.31 -9.72
N LEU A 211 -4.15 9.40 -10.88
CA LEU A 211 -3.86 8.51 -12.01
C LEU A 211 -2.46 8.72 -12.60
N GLY A 212 -1.86 9.90 -12.45
CA GLY A 212 -0.47 10.16 -12.85
C GLY A 212 0.53 9.34 -12.04
N ILE A 213 0.33 9.18 -10.72
CA ILE A 213 1.14 8.30 -9.88
C ILE A 213 0.95 6.85 -10.30
N ALA A 214 -0.29 6.41 -10.51
CA ALA A 214 -0.59 5.06 -10.99
C ALA A 214 0.08 4.78 -12.33
N ALA A 215 -0.01 5.72 -13.27
CA ALA A 215 0.62 5.65 -14.58
C ALA A 215 2.15 5.54 -14.52
N TYR A 216 2.77 6.22 -13.55
CA TYR A 216 4.23 6.21 -13.42
C TYR A 216 4.77 4.90 -12.84
N MET A 217 4.09 4.30 -11.84
CA MET A 217 4.68 3.21 -11.08
C MET A 217 4.07 1.82 -11.35
N SER A 218 2.88 1.74 -11.99
CA SER A 218 2.14 0.48 -12.03
C SER A 218 2.37 -0.33 -13.30
N ASP A 219 2.33 -1.64 -13.15
CA ASP A 219 2.26 -2.60 -14.25
C ASP A 219 0.81 -2.83 -14.68
N TYR A 220 -0.13 -2.72 -13.70
CA TYR A 220 -1.54 -2.96 -13.90
C TYR A 220 -2.38 -1.96 -13.09
N ILE A 221 -3.47 -1.50 -13.67
CA ILE A 221 -4.34 -0.49 -13.04
C ILE A 221 -5.77 -1.02 -13.01
N VAL A 222 -6.42 -0.89 -11.87
CA VAL A 222 -7.84 -1.15 -11.66
C VAL A 222 -8.52 0.16 -11.30
N VAL A 223 -9.52 0.55 -12.07
CA VAL A 223 -10.31 1.76 -11.85
C VAL A 223 -11.60 1.39 -11.14
N MET A 224 -11.87 2.03 -10.00
CA MET A 224 -13.03 1.75 -9.14
C MET A 224 -13.95 2.94 -9.03
N LYS A 225 -15.26 2.69 -9.07
CA LYS A 225 -16.31 3.66 -8.80
C LYS A 225 -17.46 2.99 -8.05
N ASP A 226 -17.99 3.64 -7.03
CA ASP A 226 -19.19 3.19 -6.29
C ASP A 226 -19.14 1.71 -5.86
N GLY A 227 -17.98 1.25 -5.39
CA GLY A 227 -17.76 -0.13 -4.94
C GLY A 227 -17.58 -1.17 -6.05
N LYS A 228 -17.50 -0.77 -7.30
CA LYS A 228 -17.35 -1.66 -8.46
C LYS A 228 -16.07 -1.37 -9.24
N MET A 229 -15.61 -2.37 -9.96
CA MET A 229 -14.59 -2.17 -10.99
C MET A 229 -15.25 -1.64 -12.25
N GLU A 230 -14.81 -0.47 -12.69
CA GLU A 230 -15.26 0.16 -13.92
C GLU A 230 -14.36 -0.20 -15.11
N ASP A 231 -13.07 -0.34 -14.84
CA ASP A 231 -12.07 -0.65 -15.86
C ASP A 231 -10.86 -1.31 -15.23
N GLN A 232 -10.12 -2.10 -16.00
CA GLN A 232 -8.86 -2.69 -15.57
C GLN A 232 -8.00 -3.13 -16.76
N GLY A 233 -6.70 -3.07 -16.59
CA GLY A 233 -5.78 -3.50 -17.64
C GLY A 233 -4.33 -3.15 -17.34
N THR A 234 -3.47 -3.45 -18.30
CA THR A 234 -2.09 -2.98 -18.26
C THR A 234 -2.06 -1.46 -18.23
N ARG A 235 -0.96 -0.90 -17.76
CA ARG A 235 -0.76 0.57 -17.79
C ARG A 235 -1.01 1.13 -19.18
N GLU A 236 -0.44 0.53 -20.22
CA GLU A 236 -0.58 0.98 -21.60
C GLU A 236 -2.03 0.97 -22.06
N TYR A 237 -2.79 -0.10 -21.76
CA TYR A 237 -4.21 -0.17 -22.09
C TYR A 237 -5.01 0.97 -21.43
N ILE A 238 -4.84 1.17 -20.13
CA ILE A 238 -5.58 2.19 -19.39
C ILE A 238 -5.25 3.60 -19.89
N LEU A 239 -3.97 3.87 -20.22
CA LEU A 239 -3.55 5.21 -20.62
C LEU A 239 -3.93 5.56 -22.07
N HIS A 240 -3.91 4.60 -22.98
CA HIS A 240 -3.96 4.88 -24.40
C HIS A 240 -5.13 4.22 -25.15
N GLU A 241 -5.67 3.11 -24.65
CA GLU A 241 -6.61 2.28 -25.41
C GLU A 241 -8.02 2.22 -24.80
N THR A 242 -8.17 2.54 -23.51
CA THR A 242 -9.46 2.44 -22.81
C THR A 242 -10.57 3.21 -23.50
N GLN A 243 -11.74 2.60 -23.60
CA GLN A 243 -12.98 3.24 -24.07
C GLN A 243 -13.93 3.59 -22.92
N ASN A 244 -13.58 3.22 -21.67
CA ASN A 244 -14.40 3.51 -20.50
C ASN A 244 -14.48 5.02 -20.26
N ALA A 245 -15.70 5.57 -20.27
CA ALA A 245 -15.93 7.01 -20.15
C ALA A 245 -15.45 7.60 -18.82
N TYR A 246 -15.59 6.84 -17.72
CA TYR A 246 -15.12 7.27 -16.40
C TYR A 246 -13.59 7.29 -16.33
N THR A 247 -12.92 6.24 -16.82
CA THR A 247 -11.45 6.21 -16.90
C THR A 247 -10.91 7.37 -17.73
N ARG A 248 -11.55 7.66 -18.87
CA ARG A 248 -11.18 8.81 -19.71
C ARG A 248 -11.37 10.15 -18.99
N SER A 249 -12.42 10.28 -18.17
CA SER A 249 -12.62 11.49 -17.39
C SER A 249 -11.51 11.70 -16.34
N LEU A 250 -11.06 10.63 -15.69
CA LEU A 250 -9.93 10.67 -14.76
C LEU A 250 -8.62 11.02 -15.47
N LEU A 251 -8.37 10.43 -16.65
CA LEU A 251 -7.20 10.77 -17.49
C LEU A 251 -7.21 12.23 -17.90
N GLY A 252 -8.39 12.78 -18.23
CA GLY A 252 -8.55 14.18 -18.58
C GLY A 252 -8.24 15.16 -17.44
N ALA A 253 -8.34 14.72 -16.19
CA ALA A 253 -8.03 15.51 -15.01
C ALA A 253 -6.54 15.50 -14.61
N VAL A 254 -5.71 14.65 -15.23
CA VAL A 254 -4.26 14.63 -14.98
C VAL A 254 -3.64 15.92 -15.56
N PRO A 255 -2.92 16.70 -14.75
CA PRO A 255 -2.28 17.93 -15.22
C PRO A 255 -1.29 17.66 -16.36
N SER A 256 -1.26 18.55 -17.35
CA SER A 256 -0.27 18.55 -18.43
C SER A 256 0.64 19.78 -18.29
N VAL A 257 1.94 19.61 -18.53
CA VAL A 257 2.88 20.72 -18.59
C VAL A 257 3.31 20.89 -20.04
N GLY A 258 3.21 22.14 -20.57
CA GLY A 258 3.60 22.45 -21.92
C GLY A 258 2.73 21.83 -23.04
N GLY A 259 1.51 21.39 -22.73
CA GLY A 259 0.60 20.78 -23.70
C GLY A 259 0.81 19.27 -23.91
N GLU A 260 1.87 18.71 -23.34
CA GLU A 260 2.07 17.27 -23.28
C GLU A 260 1.63 16.74 -21.90
N ARG A 261 0.90 15.62 -21.90
CA ARG A 261 0.51 14.96 -20.65
C ARG A 261 1.71 14.21 -20.06
N TYR A 262 1.87 14.24 -18.73
CA TYR A 262 2.89 13.46 -18.00
C TYR A 262 2.56 11.95 -17.96
N VAL A 263 1.81 11.46 -18.92
CA VAL A 263 1.34 10.08 -18.97
C VAL A 263 1.64 9.51 -20.35
#